data_b6c11277e8be5eeb97bd4e98cb4a4a9e
#
_entry.id   b6c11277e8be5eeb97bd4e98cb4a4a9e
#
_cell.length_a   1.000
_cell.length_b   1.000
_cell.length_c   1.000
_cell.angle_alpha   90.00
_cell.angle_beta   90.00
_cell.angle_gamma   90.00
#
_symmetry.space_group_name_H-M   'P 1'
#
loop_
_entity.id
_entity.type
_entity.pdbx_description
1 polymer ?
#
loop_
_entity_poly.entity_id
_entity_poly.type
_entity_poly.pdbx_seq_one_letter_code
_entity_poly.pdbx_strand_id
1 'polypeptide(L)'
;WNKTKKILKGIFKGCEISDCKLIGGETAEMPGIYSKDKFDLAGFSVGIVSKKRILDKKNVKKGDIILAIPSNGIHSNGFSLVRSILKKNKIPAKLKKNILKPTKIYSREILKLTDKNLIHAAAHITGGGLIENLLRSVPENLTLNIDLSKIKILEIFKWLKTKKLSDQEMMRTFNCGVGFCLIVPKKNISKIKKFFSKNYLPYEIGYISKNKKKVRLSQSLRW
;
A
#
# COMPACT_ATOMS: atom_id res chain seq x y z
N TRP A 1 -10.98 -26.10 15.32
CA TRP A 1 -11.93 -25.06 15.76
C TRP A 1 -11.22 -23.81 16.33
N ASN A 2 -10.28 -23.92 17.26
CA ASN A 2 -9.61 -22.77 17.85
C ASN A 2 -8.83 -21.90 16.84
N LYS A 3 -8.21 -22.49 15.84
CA LYS A 3 -7.47 -21.79 14.79
C LYS A 3 -8.42 -21.00 13.89
N THR A 4 -9.48 -21.65 13.40
CA THR A 4 -10.51 -21.03 12.55
C THR A 4 -11.19 -19.85 13.28
N LYS A 5 -11.58 -20.04 14.54
CA LYS A 5 -12.17 -18.98 15.37
C LYS A 5 -11.26 -17.74 15.49
N LYS A 6 -9.93 -17.94 15.64
CA LYS A 6 -8.97 -16.82 15.67
C LYS A 6 -8.88 -16.09 14.33
N ILE A 7 -8.91 -16.83 13.21
CA ILE A 7 -8.88 -16.26 11.86
C ILE A 7 -10.15 -15.43 11.62
N LEU A 8 -11.33 -15.98 11.89
CA LEU A 8 -12.61 -15.27 11.75
C LEU A 8 -12.66 -13.99 12.59
N LYS A 9 -12.14 -14.02 13.83
CA LYS A 9 -12.02 -12.80 14.65
C LYS A 9 -11.13 -11.73 13.98
N GLY A 10 -10.05 -12.14 13.32
CA GLY A 10 -9.19 -11.23 12.57
C GLY A 10 -9.90 -10.59 11.38
N ILE A 11 -10.66 -11.39 10.60
CA ILE A 11 -11.45 -10.93 9.47
C ILE A 11 -12.53 -9.94 9.95
N PHE A 12 -13.28 -10.32 10.98
CA PHE A 12 -14.32 -9.45 11.58
C PHE A 12 -13.72 -8.10 12.01
N LYS A 13 -12.56 -8.12 12.71
CA LYS A 13 -11.88 -6.91 13.13
C LYS A 13 -11.44 -6.03 11.94
N GLY A 14 -10.97 -6.64 10.86
CA GLY A 14 -10.66 -5.93 9.61
C GLY A 14 -11.89 -5.25 9.01
N CYS A 15 -13.02 -5.95 8.98
CA CYS A 15 -14.30 -5.42 8.52
C CYS A 15 -14.76 -4.24 9.37
N GLU A 16 -14.69 -4.33 10.71
CA GLU A 16 -15.03 -3.20 11.61
C GLU A 16 -14.16 -1.96 11.34
N ILE A 17 -12.83 -2.15 11.19
CA ILE A 17 -11.90 -1.04 10.95
C ILE A 17 -12.16 -0.39 9.59
N SER A 18 -12.48 -1.18 8.57
CA SER A 18 -12.75 -0.68 7.21
C SER A 18 -14.17 -0.12 7.03
N ASP A 19 -15.03 -0.24 8.04
CA ASP A 19 -16.45 0.09 7.96
C ASP A 19 -17.19 -0.71 6.87
N CYS A 20 -16.84 -2.00 6.78
CA CYS A 20 -17.42 -2.97 5.86
C CYS A 20 -18.16 -4.05 6.67
N LYS A 21 -19.36 -4.38 6.28
CA LYS A 21 -20.12 -5.46 6.94
C LYS A 21 -19.65 -6.81 6.44
N LEU A 22 -19.38 -7.74 7.35
CA LEU A 22 -19.19 -9.14 7.00
C LEU A 22 -20.58 -9.78 6.86
N ILE A 23 -20.99 -10.08 5.63
CA ILE A 23 -22.35 -10.55 5.32
C ILE A 23 -22.45 -12.07 5.20
N GLY A 24 -21.33 -12.77 5.09
CA GLY A 24 -21.34 -14.23 4.96
C GLY A 24 -19.95 -14.79 4.74
N GLY A 25 -19.91 -16.08 4.62
CA GLY A 25 -18.73 -16.89 4.34
C GLY A 25 -19.01 -18.36 4.61
N GLU A 26 -18.10 -19.21 4.14
CA GLU A 26 -18.15 -20.63 4.37
C GLU A 26 -16.75 -21.22 4.54
N THR A 27 -16.68 -22.44 4.98
CA THR A 27 -15.48 -23.27 4.99
C THR A 27 -15.75 -24.53 4.19
N ALA A 28 -14.83 -24.87 3.28
CA ALA A 28 -14.89 -26.10 2.51
C ALA A 28 -13.64 -26.95 2.79
N GLU A 29 -13.82 -28.24 2.93
CA GLU A 29 -12.74 -29.21 2.88
C GLU A 29 -12.44 -29.53 1.42
N MET A 30 -11.15 -29.55 1.06
CA MET A 30 -10.72 -29.78 -0.33
C MET A 30 -9.66 -30.89 -0.36
N PRO A 31 -10.11 -32.15 -0.19
CA PRO A 31 -9.22 -33.32 -0.25
C PRO A 31 -8.46 -33.37 -1.57
N GLY A 32 -7.16 -33.66 -1.51
CA GLY A 32 -6.28 -33.72 -2.70
C GLY A 32 -5.77 -32.40 -3.23
N ILE A 33 -6.32 -31.25 -2.80
CA ILE A 33 -5.83 -29.91 -3.22
C ILE A 33 -4.83 -29.37 -2.21
N TYR A 34 -5.13 -29.43 -0.92
CA TYR A 34 -4.23 -28.95 0.14
C TYR A 34 -3.59 -30.11 0.89
N SER A 35 -2.28 -29.98 1.15
CA SER A 35 -1.58 -30.88 2.09
C SER A 35 -2.15 -30.72 3.49
N LYS A 36 -1.97 -31.74 4.34
CA LYS A 36 -2.38 -31.73 5.74
C LYS A 36 -1.92 -30.42 6.43
N ASP A 37 -2.81 -29.82 7.22
CA ASP A 37 -2.59 -28.56 7.96
C ASP A 37 -2.38 -27.30 7.11
N LYS A 38 -2.51 -27.39 5.78
CA LYS A 38 -2.53 -26.22 4.89
C LYS A 38 -3.97 -25.76 4.69
N PHE A 39 -4.11 -24.44 4.54
CA PHE A 39 -5.39 -23.83 4.23
C PHE A 39 -5.14 -22.52 3.48
N ASP A 40 -6.13 -22.07 2.79
CA ASP A 40 -6.14 -20.77 2.12
C ASP A 40 -7.29 -19.92 2.63
N LEU A 41 -7.21 -18.62 2.36
CA LEU A 41 -8.25 -17.65 2.68
C LEU A 41 -8.55 -16.83 1.43
N ALA A 42 -9.81 -16.83 1.03
CA ALA A 42 -10.31 -15.98 -0.03
C ALA A 42 -11.29 -14.98 0.55
N GLY A 43 -11.24 -13.74 0.07
CA GLY A 43 -12.19 -12.69 0.42
C GLY A 43 -12.77 -12.08 -0.84
N PHE A 44 -14.08 -11.81 -0.81
CA PHE A 44 -14.79 -11.12 -1.86
C PHE A 44 -15.52 -9.93 -1.26
N SER A 45 -15.42 -8.76 -1.91
CA SER A 45 -16.09 -7.56 -1.42
C SER A 45 -16.90 -6.89 -2.53
N VAL A 46 -18.08 -6.40 -2.18
CA VAL A 46 -18.95 -5.63 -3.07
C VAL A 46 -19.11 -4.22 -2.50
N GLY A 47 -18.99 -3.22 -3.35
CA GLY A 47 -19.19 -1.83 -2.99
C GLY A 47 -19.99 -1.10 -4.07
N ILE A 48 -20.59 0.02 -3.69
CA ILE A 48 -21.33 0.89 -4.58
C ILE A 48 -20.69 2.27 -4.56
N VAL A 49 -20.51 2.86 -5.73
CA VAL A 49 -20.05 4.24 -5.87
C VAL A 49 -20.89 4.95 -6.91
N SER A 50 -21.27 6.20 -6.65
CA SER A 50 -21.95 7.02 -7.65
C SER A 50 -20.99 7.35 -8.79
N LYS A 51 -21.46 7.31 -10.04
CA LYS A 51 -20.65 7.60 -11.23
C LYS A 51 -19.87 8.93 -11.14
N LYS A 52 -20.46 9.93 -10.49
CA LYS A 52 -19.84 11.26 -10.28
C LYS A 52 -18.68 11.25 -9.25
N ARG A 53 -18.58 10.20 -8.41
CA ARG A 53 -17.57 10.08 -7.34
C ARG A 53 -16.47 9.08 -7.62
N ILE A 54 -16.49 8.44 -8.79
CA ILE A 54 -15.42 7.53 -9.19
C ILE A 54 -14.12 8.31 -9.29
N LEU A 55 -13.09 7.83 -8.60
CA LEU A 55 -11.73 8.33 -8.78
C LEU A 55 -11.22 7.85 -10.15
N ASP A 56 -11.14 8.77 -11.09
CA ASP A 56 -10.63 8.48 -12.44
C ASP A 56 -9.30 9.19 -12.63
N LYS A 57 -8.30 8.48 -13.18
CA LYS A 57 -6.99 9.05 -13.55
C LYS A 57 -7.11 10.25 -14.49
N LYS A 58 -8.21 10.41 -15.25
CA LYS A 58 -8.49 11.58 -16.09
C LYS A 58 -8.56 12.89 -15.32
N ASN A 59 -8.83 12.84 -14.02
CA ASN A 59 -8.85 14.03 -13.15
C ASN A 59 -7.45 14.53 -12.77
N VAL A 60 -6.41 13.71 -12.99
CA VAL A 60 -5.01 14.07 -12.69
C VAL A 60 -4.51 15.14 -13.66
N LYS A 61 -3.88 16.18 -13.12
CA LYS A 61 -3.43 17.35 -13.87
C LYS A 61 -1.94 17.60 -13.68
N LYS A 62 -1.31 18.25 -14.66
CA LYS A 62 0.02 18.85 -14.49
C LYS A 62 0.01 19.77 -13.28
N GLY A 63 1.02 19.66 -12.42
CA GLY A 63 1.16 20.42 -11.18
C GLY A 63 0.54 19.75 -9.95
N ASP A 64 -0.17 18.62 -10.10
CA ASP A 64 -0.61 17.84 -8.96
C ASP A 64 0.58 17.29 -8.18
N ILE A 65 0.43 17.22 -6.87
CA ILE A 65 1.43 16.72 -5.94
C ILE A 65 1.15 15.26 -5.60
N ILE A 66 2.21 14.48 -5.46
CA ILE A 66 2.14 13.08 -5.04
C ILE A 66 2.46 13.01 -3.55
N LEU A 67 1.46 12.63 -2.77
CA LEU A 67 1.61 12.41 -1.33
C LEU A 67 1.71 10.91 -1.05
N ALA A 68 2.72 10.52 -0.28
CA ALA A 68 2.86 9.19 0.29
C ALA A 68 2.24 9.13 1.68
N ILE A 69 1.51 8.07 1.97
CA ILE A 69 1.02 7.73 3.31
C ILE A 69 1.86 6.56 3.81
N PRO A 70 2.45 6.64 5.03
CA PRO A 70 3.30 5.59 5.57
C PRO A 70 2.61 4.23 5.60
N SER A 71 3.37 3.17 5.31
CA SER A 71 3.01 1.81 5.67
C SER A 71 3.34 1.55 7.14
N ASN A 72 2.85 0.44 7.68
CA ASN A 72 3.18 -0.01 9.05
C ASN A 72 4.06 -1.27 9.08
N GLY A 73 4.53 -1.72 7.92
CA GLY A 73 5.34 -2.93 7.75
C GLY A 73 5.36 -3.41 6.32
N ILE A 74 5.64 -4.69 6.14
CA ILE A 74 5.74 -5.35 4.82
C ILE A 74 4.39 -5.38 4.09
N HIS A 75 3.29 -5.30 4.85
CA HIS A 75 1.94 -5.55 4.36
C HIS A 75 1.79 -7.00 3.85
N SER A 76 1.19 -7.21 2.69
CA SER A 76 0.91 -8.56 2.19
C SER A 76 1.77 -8.98 0.99
N ASN A 77 2.82 -8.21 0.64
CA ASN A 77 3.64 -8.46 -0.55
C ASN A 77 5.08 -8.81 -0.21
N GLY A 78 5.72 -9.65 -1.05
CA GLY A 78 7.12 -10.02 -0.91
C GLY A 78 7.41 -11.12 0.10
N PHE A 79 6.41 -11.80 0.66
CA PHE A 79 6.62 -12.83 1.69
C PHE A 79 7.40 -14.05 1.21
N SER A 80 7.36 -14.41 -0.08
CA SER A 80 8.19 -15.48 -0.62
C SER A 80 9.68 -15.16 -0.48
N LEU A 81 10.07 -13.93 -0.82
CA LEU A 81 11.44 -13.44 -0.65
C LEU A 81 11.81 -13.33 0.83
N VAL A 82 10.93 -12.78 1.68
CA VAL A 82 11.17 -12.71 3.13
C VAL A 82 11.39 -14.10 3.73
N ARG A 83 10.55 -15.09 3.39
CA ARG A 83 10.74 -16.48 3.86
C ARG A 83 12.06 -17.08 3.40
N SER A 84 12.45 -16.85 2.16
CA SER A 84 13.75 -17.29 1.64
C SER A 84 14.92 -16.70 2.43
N ILE A 85 14.87 -15.40 2.72
CA ILE A 85 15.89 -14.70 3.52
C ILE A 85 15.94 -15.26 4.95
N LEU A 86 14.79 -15.48 5.58
CA LEU A 86 14.70 -15.98 6.95
C LEU A 86 15.19 -17.42 7.12
N LYS A 87 15.22 -18.24 6.07
CA LYS A 87 15.84 -19.58 6.11
C LYS A 87 17.35 -19.51 6.38
N LYS A 88 18.00 -18.44 5.96
CA LYS A 88 19.46 -18.27 6.04
C LYS A 88 19.91 -17.18 7.02
N ASN A 89 19.01 -16.39 7.56
CA ASN A 89 19.31 -15.22 8.37
C ASN A 89 18.40 -15.11 9.59
N LYS A 90 18.98 -14.83 10.75
CA LYS A 90 18.19 -14.48 11.95
C LYS A 90 17.75 -13.01 11.86
N ILE A 91 16.48 -12.77 12.07
CA ILE A 91 15.92 -11.41 12.15
C ILE A 91 16.12 -10.85 13.57
N PRO A 92 16.49 -9.58 13.73
CA PRO A 92 16.51 -8.92 15.02
C PRO A 92 15.15 -8.99 15.72
N ALA A 93 15.12 -9.31 17.03
CA ALA A 93 13.89 -9.51 17.78
C ALA A 93 12.90 -8.33 17.67
N LYS A 94 13.44 -7.09 17.72
CA LYS A 94 12.66 -5.86 17.56
C LYS A 94 11.92 -5.75 16.20
N LEU A 95 12.44 -6.38 15.16
CA LEU A 95 11.86 -6.33 13.80
C LEU A 95 10.90 -7.50 13.53
N LYS A 96 10.98 -8.59 14.31
CA LYS A 96 10.15 -9.79 14.11
C LYS A 96 8.65 -9.46 14.10
N LYS A 97 8.19 -8.58 14.98
CA LYS A 97 6.79 -8.13 15.02
C LYS A 97 6.36 -7.36 13.76
N ASN A 98 7.30 -6.71 13.06
CA ASN A 98 6.99 -5.89 11.89
C ASN A 98 6.69 -6.72 10.65
N ILE A 99 7.16 -7.98 10.59
CA ILE A 99 6.88 -8.89 9.47
C ILE A 99 5.40 -9.27 9.44
N LEU A 100 4.80 -9.55 10.60
CA LEU A 100 3.44 -10.06 10.71
C LEU A 100 2.41 -8.98 11.06
N LYS A 101 2.78 -7.70 10.99
CA LYS A 101 1.79 -6.62 11.14
C LYS A 101 0.75 -6.71 10.03
N PRO A 102 -0.55 -6.69 10.36
CA PRO A 102 -1.59 -6.60 9.36
C PRO A 102 -1.40 -5.37 8.48
N THR A 103 -1.76 -5.47 7.21
CA THR A 103 -1.81 -4.32 6.31
C THR A 103 -2.64 -3.20 6.92
N LYS A 104 -2.11 -1.97 6.97
CA LYS A 104 -2.90 -0.82 7.41
C LYS A 104 -4.10 -0.65 6.49
N ILE A 105 -5.25 -0.48 7.10
CA ILE A 105 -6.50 -0.16 6.42
C ILE A 105 -6.57 1.37 6.23
N TYR A 106 -6.76 1.82 4.99
CA TYR A 106 -6.79 3.23 4.61
C TYR A 106 -8.18 3.69 4.19
N SER A 107 -9.16 2.78 4.09
CA SER A 107 -10.46 3.01 3.45
C SER A 107 -11.20 4.22 4.01
N ARG A 108 -11.29 4.36 5.34
CA ARG A 108 -12.05 5.44 5.98
C ARG A 108 -11.52 6.83 5.64
N GLU A 109 -10.19 7.00 5.69
CA GLU A 109 -9.55 8.28 5.34
C GLU A 109 -9.75 8.60 3.86
N ILE A 110 -9.52 7.60 2.99
CA ILE A 110 -9.62 7.77 1.53
C ILE A 110 -11.06 8.10 1.10
N LEU A 111 -12.06 7.40 1.62
CA LEU A 111 -13.46 7.67 1.33
C LEU A 111 -13.84 9.10 1.72
N LYS A 112 -13.46 9.56 2.92
CA LYS A 112 -13.71 10.94 3.36
C LYS A 112 -13.07 11.98 2.46
N LEU A 113 -11.86 11.71 1.94
CA LEU A 113 -11.18 12.61 1.01
C LEU A 113 -11.87 12.65 -0.36
N THR A 114 -12.35 11.49 -0.82
CA THR A 114 -13.10 11.36 -2.07
C THR A 114 -14.46 12.09 -1.98
N ASP A 115 -15.18 11.89 -0.90
CA ASP A 115 -16.47 12.56 -0.65
C ASP A 115 -16.37 14.09 -0.66
N LYS A 116 -15.21 14.62 -0.24
CA LYS A 116 -14.92 16.05 -0.22
C LYS A 116 -14.23 16.55 -1.49
N ASN A 117 -14.07 15.72 -2.51
CA ASN A 117 -13.37 16.05 -3.76
C ASN A 117 -11.96 16.66 -3.54
N LEU A 118 -11.22 16.13 -2.54
CA LEU A 118 -9.89 16.66 -2.20
C LEU A 118 -8.76 16.01 -2.98
N ILE A 119 -8.99 14.87 -3.62
CA ILE A 119 -7.99 14.08 -4.34
C ILE A 119 -8.44 13.83 -5.78
N HIS A 120 -7.48 13.76 -6.71
CA HIS A 120 -7.73 13.45 -8.11
C HIS A 120 -7.59 11.96 -8.41
N ALA A 121 -6.61 11.29 -7.81
CA ALA A 121 -6.41 9.85 -7.93
C ALA A 121 -5.73 9.29 -6.67
N ALA A 122 -5.74 7.98 -6.56
CA ALA A 122 -5.17 7.24 -5.43
C ALA A 122 -4.60 5.90 -5.88
N ALA A 123 -3.55 5.43 -5.19
CA ALA A 123 -2.93 4.12 -5.44
C ALA A 123 -2.60 3.42 -4.13
N HIS A 124 -3.12 2.22 -3.91
CA HIS A 124 -2.66 1.32 -2.86
C HIS A 124 -1.38 0.63 -3.33
N ILE A 125 -0.32 0.71 -2.54
CA ILE A 125 0.98 0.16 -2.91
C ILE A 125 1.04 -1.32 -2.50
N THR A 126 0.95 -2.16 -3.52
CA THR A 126 0.89 -3.63 -3.42
C THR A 126 1.98 -4.27 -4.28
N GLY A 127 1.75 -5.45 -4.86
CA GLY A 127 2.69 -6.09 -5.80
C GLY A 127 3.04 -5.17 -6.97
N GLY A 128 4.30 -5.17 -7.40
CA GLY A 128 4.84 -4.22 -8.36
C GLY A 128 5.42 -2.95 -7.73
N GLY A 129 5.22 -2.75 -6.41
CA GLY A 129 5.82 -1.65 -5.63
C GLY A 129 5.30 -0.27 -5.99
N LEU A 130 6.04 0.77 -5.57
CA LEU A 130 5.58 2.15 -5.64
C LEU A 130 5.31 2.63 -7.07
N ILE A 131 6.24 2.41 -7.98
CA ILE A 131 6.20 3.02 -9.31
C ILE A 131 5.09 2.41 -10.16
N GLU A 132 5.00 1.08 -10.20
CA GLU A 132 4.01 0.39 -11.03
C GLU A 132 2.57 0.71 -10.59
N ASN A 133 2.31 0.74 -9.28
CA ASN A 133 0.98 1.06 -8.77
C ASN A 133 0.61 2.53 -9.03
N LEU A 134 1.55 3.48 -8.89
CA LEU A 134 1.29 4.89 -9.23
C LEU A 134 1.02 5.09 -10.71
N LEU A 135 1.73 4.40 -11.60
CA LEU A 135 1.55 4.53 -13.04
C LEU A 135 0.13 4.20 -13.49
N ARG A 136 -0.54 3.26 -12.84
CA ARG A 136 -1.94 2.91 -13.13
C ARG A 136 -2.90 4.08 -12.89
N SER A 137 -2.52 4.99 -11.98
CA SER A 137 -3.31 6.15 -11.58
C SER A 137 -2.95 7.44 -12.32
N VAL A 138 -2.01 7.40 -13.27
CA VAL A 138 -1.55 8.58 -14.03
C VAL A 138 -1.91 8.43 -15.51
N PRO A 139 -2.55 9.43 -16.17
CA PRO A 139 -2.82 9.42 -17.61
C PRO A 139 -1.54 9.24 -18.42
N GLU A 140 -1.66 8.65 -19.62
CA GLU A 140 -0.48 8.34 -20.45
C GLU A 140 0.28 9.56 -20.94
N ASN A 141 -0.41 10.66 -21.16
CA ASN A 141 0.16 11.94 -21.60
C ASN A 141 0.81 12.77 -20.49
N LEU A 142 0.82 12.25 -19.24
CA LEU A 142 1.44 12.89 -18.10
C LEU A 142 2.63 12.08 -17.56
N THR A 143 3.52 12.76 -16.86
CA THR A 143 4.78 12.23 -16.32
C THR A 143 4.73 12.17 -14.81
N LEU A 144 5.03 11.00 -14.27
CA LEU A 144 5.25 10.75 -12.86
C LEU A 144 6.68 11.15 -12.48
N ASN A 145 6.86 12.17 -11.61
CA ASN A 145 8.18 12.55 -11.08
C ASN A 145 8.22 12.18 -9.61
N ILE A 146 9.19 11.37 -9.20
CA ILE A 146 9.40 10.91 -7.80
C ILE A 146 10.82 11.24 -7.37
N ASP A 147 10.94 11.86 -6.21
CA ASP A 147 12.19 12.04 -5.48
C ASP A 147 12.34 10.89 -4.47
N LEU A 148 13.20 9.94 -4.80
CA LEU A 148 13.42 8.74 -3.99
C LEU A 148 14.00 9.07 -2.60
N SER A 149 14.73 10.17 -2.46
CA SER A 149 15.31 10.58 -1.18
C SER A 149 14.27 11.00 -0.13
N LYS A 150 13.05 11.32 -0.57
CA LYS A 150 11.93 11.69 0.31
C LYS A 150 11.19 10.49 0.89
N ILE A 151 11.45 9.29 0.40
CA ILE A 151 10.77 8.07 0.89
C ILE A 151 11.26 7.74 2.30
N LYS A 152 10.32 7.66 3.24
CA LYS A 152 10.60 7.32 4.65
C LYS A 152 10.65 5.80 4.81
N ILE A 153 11.82 5.23 4.62
CA ILE A 153 12.04 3.78 4.66
C ILE A 153 11.95 3.26 6.09
N LEU A 154 11.14 2.22 6.29
CA LEU A 154 11.03 1.55 7.59
C LEU A 154 12.25 0.65 7.87
N GLU A 155 12.62 0.51 9.15
CA GLU A 155 13.78 -0.29 9.60
C GLU A 155 13.75 -1.75 9.09
N ILE A 156 12.58 -2.34 8.92
CA ILE A 156 12.45 -3.69 8.36
C ILE A 156 12.99 -3.76 6.92
N PHE A 157 12.77 -2.73 6.11
CA PHE A 157 13.27 -2.69 4.73
C PHE A 157 14.76 -2.39 4.68
N LYS A 158 15.28 -1.56 5.59
CA LYS A 158 16.73 -1.37 5.74
C LYS A 158 17.42 -2.70 6.08
N TRP A 159 16.84 -3.46 7.01
CA TRP A 159 17.35 -4.79 7.34
C TRP A 159 17.30 -5.75 6.13
N LEU A 160 16.21 -5.77 5.37
CA LEU A 160 16.11 -6.59 4.16
C LEU A 160 17.15 -6.18 3.12
N LYS A 161 17.40 -4.88 2.95
CA LYS A 161 18.43 -4.34 2.04
C LYS A 161 19.83 -4.87 2.37
N THR A 162 20.17 -5.08 3.65
CA THR A 162 21.47 -5.67 4.03
C THR A 162 21.67 -7.11 3.52
N LYS A 163 20.63 -7.74 2.95
CA LYS A 163 20.69 -9.10 2.38
C LYS A 163 21.04 -9.11 0.89
N LYS A 164 21.78 -8.12 0.44
CA LYS A 164 22.30 -7.97 -0.93
C LYS A 164 21.21 -7.81 -2.00
N LEU A 165 20.03 -7.33 -1.63
CA LEU A 165 18.99 -7.00 -2.61
C LEU A 165 19.33 -5.69 -3.32
N SER A 166 19.13 -5.63 -4.64
CA SER A 166 19.26 -4.37 -5.39
C SER A 166 18.15 -3.38 -5.03
N ASP A 167 18.36 -2.08 -5.27
CA ASP A 167 17.31 -1.07 -5.09
C ASP A 167 16.10 -1.34 -5.99
N GLN A 168 16.35 -1.84 -7.20
CA GLN A 168 15.31 -2.22 -8.14
C GLN A 168 14.45 -3.35 -7.59
N GLU A 169 15.06 -4.41 -7.05
CA GLU A 169 14.34 -5.52 -6.44
C GLU A 169 13.55 -5.07 -5.20
N MET A 170 14.14 -4.23 -4.35
CA MET A 170 13.46 -3.66 -3.19
C MET A 170 12.23 -2.86 -3.59
N MET A 171 12.35 -1.96 -4.57
CA MET A 171 11.24 -1.11 -5.04
C MET A 171 10.15 -1.88 -5.79
N ARG A 172 10.50 -2.98 -6.46
CA ARG A 172 9.55 -3.83 -7.18
C ARG A 172 8.77 -4.76 -6.25
N THR A 173 9.46 -5.30 -5.22
CA THR A 173 8.90 -6.33 -4.35
C THR A 173 8.18 -5.75 -3.15
N PHE A 174 8.67 -4.64 -2.60
CA PHE A 174 8.22 -4.08 -1.33
C PHE A 174 7.66 -2.67 -1.47
N ASN A 175 6.84 -2.28 -0.50
CA ASN A 175 6.32 -0.92 -0.38
C ASN A 175 7.37 0.09 0.14
N CYS A 176 8.52 -0.36 0.64
CA CYS A 176 9.64 0.44 1.18
C CYS A 176 9.23 1.52 2.22
N GLY A 177 8.07 1.39 2.84
CA GLY A 177 7.57 2.37 3.82
C GLY A 177 6.40 3.23 3.31
N VAL A 178 6.01 3.08 2.05
CA VAL A 178 4.86 3.79 1.45
C VAL A 178 3.72 2.79 1.25
N GLY A 179 2.67 2.90 2.03
CA GLY A 179 1.53 1.96 1.92
C GLY A 179 0.44 2.44 0.97
N PHE A 180 0.29 3.75 0.81
CA PHE A 180 -0.72 4.34 -0.06
C PHE A 180 -0.21 5.66 -0.65
N CYS A 181 -0.66 6.02 -1.85
CA CYS A 181 -0.35 7.30 -2.46
C CYS A 181 -1.62 8.05 -2.88
N LEU A 182 -1.56 9.37 -2.78
CA LEU A 182 -2.59 10.28 -3.27
C LEU A 182 -1.99 11.21 -4.32
N ILE A 183 -2.74 11.49 -5.38
CA ILE A 183 -2.42 12.52 -6.37
C ILE A 183 -3.43 13.65 -6.16
N VAL A 184 -2.94 14.84 -5.79
CA VAL A 184 -3.78 15.90 -5.23
C VAL A 184 -3.41 17.29 -5.74
N PRO A 185 -4.37 18.22 -5.86
CA PRO A 185 -4.07 19.63 -6.05
C PRO A 185 -3.24 20.18 -4.89
N LYS A 186 -2.20 20.96 -5.18
CA LYS A 186 -1.31 21.55 -4.15
C LYS A 186 -2.08 22.28 -3.05
N LYS A 187 -3.13 23.02 -3.40
CA LYS A 187 -3.98 23.79 -2.47
C LYS A 187 -4.71 22.91 -1.44
N ASN A 188 -4.88 21.60 -1.70
CA ASN A 188 -5.63 20.70 -0.82
C ASN A 188 -4.75 20.02 0.25
N ILE A 189 -3.42 20.11 0.16
CA ILE A 189 -2.48 19.36 1.02
C ILE A 189 -2.76 19.58 2.50
N SER A 190 -2.89 20.84 2.95
CA SER A 190 -3.12 21.17 4.35
C SER A 190 -4.47 20.62 4.86
N LYS A 191 -5.51 20.64 4.02
CA LYS A 191 -6.82 20.08 4.35
C LYS A 191 -6.74 18.55 4.46
N ILE A 192 -6.06 17.89 3.52
CA ILE A 192 -5.88 16.44 3.50
C ILE A 192 -5.18 15.94 4.76
N LYS A 193 -4.10 16.60 5.18
CA LYS A 193 -3.34 16.21 6.37
C LYS A 193 -4.19 16.12 7.64
N LYS A 194 -5.26 16.91 7.76
CA LYS A 194 -6.18 16.91 8.92
C LYS A 194 -6.97 15.61 9.09
N PHE A 195 -7.05 14.76 8.06
CA PHE A 195 -7.74 13.47 8.11
C PHE A 195 -6.88 12.31 8.63
N PHE A 196 -5.58 12.57 8.86
CA PHE A 196 -4.64 11.53 9.23
C PHE A 196 -4.05 11.77 10.62
N SER A 197 -3.84 10.68 11.36
CA SER A 197 -3.10 10.71 12.62
C SER A 197 -1.61 11.01 12.36
N LYS A 198 -0.90 11.47 13.41
CA LYS A 198 0.53 11.83 13.35
C LYS A 198 1.41 10.74 12.72
N ASN A 199 1.15 9.46 13.03
CA ASN A 199 1.94 8.33 12.53
C ASN A 199 1.71 8.02 11.04
N TYR A 200 0.60 8.49 10.46
CA TYR A 200 0.23 8.25 9.07
C TYR A 200 0.05 9.55 8.29
N LEU A 201 0.65 10.63 8.78
CA LEU A 201 0.56 11.94 8.13
C LEU A 201 1.14 11.86 6.71
N PRO A 202 0.35 12.20 5.66
CA PRO A 202 0.84 12.23 4.29
C PRO A 202 2.00 13.22 4.11
N TYR A 203 2.97 12.84 3.30
CA TYR A 203 4.13 13.67 2.96
C TYR A 203 4.41 13.63 1.46
N GLU A 204 4.96 14.74 0.94
CA GLU A 204 5.24 14.88 -0.48
C GLU A 204 6.44 14.04 -0.89
N ILE A 205 6.29 13.29 -2.00
CA ILE A 205 7.37 12.51 -2.63
C ILE A 205 7.61 12.87 -4.09
N GLY A 206 6.74 13.69 -4.69
CA GLY A 206 6.87 14.01 -6.10
C GLY A 206 5.70 14.84 -6.63
N TYR A 207 5.64 14.96 -7.94
CA TYR A 207 4.63 15.77 -8.64
C TYR A 207 4.36 15.24 -10.05
N ILE A 208 3.27 15.69 -10.64
CA ILE A 208 2.87 15.38 -12.01
C ILE A 208 3.31 16.49 -12.96
N SER A 209 3.98 16.12 -14.04
CA SER A 209 4.36 17.05 -15.13
C SER A 209 3.91 16.54 -16.50
N LYS A 210 4.25 17.26 -17.54
CA LYS A 210 4.05 16.82 -18.92
C LYS A 210 5.40 16.82 -19.63
N ASN A 211 5.95 15.64 -19.87
CA ASN A 211 7.23 15.43 -20.55
C ASN A 211 7.14 14.20 -21.47
N LYS A 212 8.17 13.97 -22.30
CA LYS A 212 8.26 12.78 -23.16
C LYS A 212 8.37 11.47 -22.37
N LYS A 213 9.05 11.46 -21.23
CA LYS A 213 9.23 10.25 -20.39
C LYS A 213 8.02 10.06 -19.47
N LYS A 214 7.50 8.85 -19.40
CA LYS A 214 6.38 8.48 -18.52
C LYS A 214 6.73 8.58 -17.03
N VAL A 215 7.97 8.23 -16.66
CA VAL A 215 8.50 8.24 -15.29
C VAL A 215 9.84 8.95 -15.26
N ARG A 216 10.05 9.75 -14.23
CA ARG A 216 11.33 10.37 -13.88
C ARG A 216 11.59 10.14 -12.40
N LEU A 217 12.65 9.41 -12.10
CA LEU A 217 13.13 9.21 -10.74
C LEU A 217 14.33 10.11 -10.53
N SER A 218 14.38 10.81 -9.42
CA SER A 218 15.50 11.64 -8.98
C SER A 218 16.00 11.17 -7.62
N GLN A 219 17.27 11.42 -7.37
CA GLN A 219 17.97 10.99 -6.17
C GLN A 219 17.95 9.47 -5.94
N SER A 220 18.48 9.01 -4.81
CA SER A 220 18.51 7.61 -4.41
C SER A 220 17.74 7.40 -3.12
N LEU A 221 17.31 6.14 -2.90
CA LEU A 221 16.73 5.74 -1.62
C LEU A 221 17.78 5.89 -0.50
N ARG A 222 17.36 6.38 0.66
CA ARG A 222 18.20 6.53 1.86
C ARG A 222 17.95 5.34 2.79
N TRP A 223 18.74 4.29 2.55
CA TRP A 223 18.69 3.06 3.36
C TRP A 223 19.20 3.25 4.79
#